data_91a17e2fc45d1f7028618174262d7404
#
_entry.id   91a17e2fc45d1f7028618174262d7404
#
_cell.length_a   1.000
_cell.length_b   1.000
_cell.length_c   1.000
_cell.angle_alpha   90.00
_cell.angle_beta   90.00
_cell.angle_gamma   90.00
#
_symmetry.space_group_name_H-M   'P 1'
#
loop_
_entity.id
_entity.type
_entity.pdbx_description
1 polymer ?
#
loop_
_entity_poly.entity_id
_entity_poly.type
_entity_poly.pdbx_seq_one_letter_code
_entity_poly.pdbx_strand_id
1 'polypeptide(L)'
;VADDVNAPPQAPDGLGERGLRLWTDTLADLEMDPDELLLLEEACRLADELDEMGVLLANSVMLSTGSRGQPVANPLIREIRGHRLALSRVLRQLGATRPGEDEQERLTPSQRGRKAAMVRHHGARALAPVRPMWPPREGDAS
;
A
#
# COMPACT_ATOMS: atom_id res chain seq x y z
N VAL A 1 -5.15 34.37 -15.16
CA VAL A 1 -4.58 33.54 -14.10
C VAL A 1 -4.50 32.16 -14.67
N ALA A 2 -3.30 31.71 -15.04
CA ALA A 2 -3.08 30.35 -15.48
C ALA A 2 -3.22 29.44 -14.23
N ASP A 3 -4.34 28.74 -14.12
CA ASP A 3 -4.42 27.60 -13.25
C ASP A 3 -3.35 26.62 -13.74
N ASP A 4 -2.39 26.35 -12.89
CA ASP A 4 -1.30 25.42 -13.15
C ASP A 4 -1.90 24.00 -13.16
N VAL A 5 -2.40 23.60 -14.34
CA VAL A 5 -3.13 22.35 -14.60
C VAL A 5 -2.27 21.12 -14.26
N ASN A 6 -1.02 21.34 -13.87
CA ASN A 6 -0.04 20.28 -13.62
C ASN A 6 0.52 20.28 -12.18
N ALA A 7 -0.05 21.06 -11.27
CA ALA A 7 0.33 20.97 -9.86
C ALA A 7 -0.27 19.69 -9.24
N PRO A 8 0.50 18.94 -8.44
CA PRO A 8 -0.04 17.77 -7.75
C PRO A 8 -1.19 18.19 -6.83
N PRO A 9 -2.23 17.36 -6.68
CA PRO A 9 -3.34 17.65 -5.79
C PRO A 9 -2.87 17.97 -4.38
N GLN A 10 -3.47 18.99 -3.78
CA GLN A 10 -3.16 19.37 -2.41
C GLN A 10 -3.54 18.23 -1.46
N ALA A 11 -2.69 17.99 -0.46
CA ALA A 11 -2.97 16.99 0.56
C ALA A 11 -4.23 17.36 1.36
N PRO A 12 -5.09 16.38 1.72
CA PRO A 12 -6.23 16.61 2.58
C PRO A 12 -5.82 17.16 3.94
N ASP A 13 -6.67 18.03 4.49
CA ASP A 13 -6.45 18.58 5.84
C ASP A 13 -6.51 17.49 6.91
N GLY A 14 -5.68 17.64 7.94
CA GLY A 14 -5.70 16.77 9.11
C GLY A 14 -4.96 15.45 8.96
N LEU A 15 -4.16 15.27 7.92
CA LEU A 15 -3.24 14.14 7.83
C LEU A 15 -2.08 14.31 8.81
N GLY A 16 -1.71 13.21 9.47
CA GLY A 16 -0.48 13.11 10.26
C GLY A 16 0.76 12.96 9.38
N GLU A 17 1.91 12.79 10.01
CA GLU A 17 3.21 12.74 9.32
C GLU A 17 3.28 11.57 8.32
N ARG A 18 2.80 10.40 8.72
CA ARG A 18 2.85 9.20 7.88
C ARG A 18 1.88 9.27 6.70
N GLY A 19 0.66 9.74 6.93
CA GLY A 19 -0.34 9.94 5.89
C GLY A 19 0.11 10.99 4.89
N LEU A 20 0.66 12.11 5.36
CA LEU A 20 1.18 13.17 4.50
C LEU A 20 2.36 12.68 3.64
N ARG A 21 3.26 11.89 4.22
CA ARG A 21 4.37 11.26 3.47
C ARG A 21 3.84 10.32 2.39
N LEU A 22 2.90 9.43 2.75
CA LEU A 22 2.28 8.50 1.80
C LEU A 22 1.61 9.25 0.64
N TRP A 23 0.88 10.33 0.93
CA TRP A 23 0.27 11.19 -0.08
C TRP A 23 1.30 11.78 -1.04
N THR A 24 2.31 12.45 -0.49
CA THR A 24 3.34 13.15 -1.26
C THR A 24 4.15 12.18 -2.13
N ASP A 25 4.63 11.07 -1.56
CA ASP A 25 5.45 10.09 -2.27
C ASP A 25 4.65 9.41 -3.39
N THR A 26 3.37 9.11 -3.13
CA THR A 26 2.52 8.48 -4.14
C THR A 26 2.28 9.42 -5.34
N LEU A 27 1.99 10.68 -5.10
CA LEU A 27 1.71 11.66 -6.16
C LEU A 27 2.96 12.21 -6.84
N ALA A 28 4.14 12.04 -6.25
CA ALA A 28 5.40 12.35 -6.92
C ALA A 28 5.64 11.44 -8.14
N ASP A 29 5.20 10.19 -8.04
CA ASP A 29 5.47 9.17 -9.07
C ASP A 29 4.25 8.83 -9.93
N LEU A 30 3.03 9.20 -9.50
CA LEU A 30 1.79 8.72 -10.08
C LEU A 30 0.77 9.84 -10.28
N GLU A 31 0.18 9.89 -11.47
CA GLU A 31 -1.06 10.63 -11.71
C GLU A 31 -2.25 9.77 -11.33
N MET A 32 -3.23 10.36 -10.65
CA MET A 32 -4.40 9.68 -10.13
C MET A 32 -5.70 10.34 -10.58
N ASP A 33 -6.69 9.50 -10.87
CA ASP A 33 -8.05 9.95 -11.12
C ASP A 33 -8.75 10.37 -9.80
N PRO A 34 -9.83 11.17 -9.84
CA PRO A 34 -10.50 11.65 -8.63
C PRO A 34 -10.96 10.56 -7.66
N ASP A 35 -11.39 9.40 -8.16
CA ASP A 35 -11.77 8.24 -7.36
C ASP A 35 -10.55 7.54 -6.73
N GLU A 36 -9.42 7.51 -7.42
CA GLU A 36 -8.15 7.03 -6.88
C GLU A 36 -7.63 7.95 -5.78
N LEU A 37 -7.80 9.28 -5.92
CA LEU A 37 -7.43 10.25 -4.88
C LEU A 37 -8.22 10.05 -3.59
N LEU A 38 -9.51 9.71 -3.68
CA LEU A 38 -10.32 9.36 -2.50
C LEU A 38 -9.81 8.10 -1.80
N LEU A 39 -9.44 7.08 -2.56
CA LEU A 39 -8.82 5.87 -2.01
C LEU A 39 -7.45 6.15 -1.39
N LEU A 40 -6.64 7.02 -2.01
CA LEU A 40 -5.36 7.43 -1.45
C LEU A 40 -5.55 8.18 -0.13
N GLU A 41 -6.52 9.10 -0.05
CA GLU A 41 -6.86 9.80 1.19
C GLU A 41 -7.20 8.80 2.31
N GLU A 42 -8.04 7.81 2.03
CA GLU A 42 -8.40 6.77 2.98
C GLU A 42 -7.18 5.95 3.43
N ALA A 43 -6.29 5.61 2.50
CA ALA A 43 -5.04 4.94 2.83
C ALA A 43 -4.14 5.78 3.75
N CYS A 44 -4.07 7.10 3.52
CA CYS A 44 -3.30 8.02 4.35
C CYS A 44 -3.86 8.11 5.78
N ARG A 45 -5.20 8.21 5.93
CA ARG A 45 -5.85 8.22 7.26
C ARG A 45 -5.62 6.92 8.01
N LEU A 46 -5.80 5.77 7.35
CA LEU A 46 -5.50 4.46 7.96
C LEU A 46 -4.03 4.31 8.38
N ALA A 47 -3.11 4.90 7.62
CA ALA A 47 -1.68 4.88 7.96
C ALA A 47 -1.40 5.70 9.24
N ASP A 48 -2.01 6.87 9.39
CA ASP A 48 -1.88 7.70 10.58
C ASP A 48 -2.51 7.04 11.81
N GLU A 49 -3.72 6.49 11.67
CA GLU A 49 -4.40 5.74 12.73
C GLU A 49 -3.56 4.55 13.23
N LEU A 50 -2.88 3.86 12.32
CA LEU A 50 -1.96 2.77 12.69
C LEU A 50 -0.76 3.25 13.49
N ASP A 51 -0.23 4.44 13.21
CA ASP A 51 0.85 5.02 13.98
C ASP A 51 0.39 5.42 15.38
N GLU A 52 -0.78 6.06 15.50
CA GLU A 52 -1.38 6.42 16.78
C GLU A 52 -1.65 5.18 17.63
N MET A 53 -2.29 4.15 17.05
CA MET A 53 -2.54 2.88 17.76
C MET A 53 -1.23 2.18 18.16
N GLY A 54 -0.19 2.27 17.32
CA GLY A 54 1.13 1.73 17.64
C GLY A 54 1.74 2.38 18.86
N VAL A 55 1.66 3.71 18.98
CA VAL A 55 2.09 4.46 20.15
C VAL A 55 1.29 4.10 21.40
N LEU A 56 -0.06 4.02 21.28
CA LEU A 56 -0.91 3.62 22.38
C LEU A 56 -0.60 2.20 22.87
N LEU A 57 -0.38 1.26 21.94
CA LEU A 57 -0.04 -0.11 22.29
C LEU A 57 1.33 -0.20 22.97
N ALA A 58 2.33 0.54 22.50
CA ALA A 58 3.66 0.57 23.08
C ALA A 58 3.66 1.10 24.54
N ASN A 59 2.71 1.97 24.86
CA ASN A 59 2.51 2.55 26.21
C ASN A 59 1.47 1.80 27.06
N SER A 60 1.01 0.64 26.62
CA SER A 60 0.00 -0.15 27.30
C SER A 60 0.48 -1.57 27.59
N VAL A 61 -0.23 -2.28 28.48
CA VAL A 61 0.07 -3.68 28.75
C VAL A 61 -0.53 -4.58 27.66
N MET A 62 0.22 -5.60 27.25
CA MET A 62 -0.22 -6.55 26.21
C MET A 62 -1.32 -7.48 26.71
N LEU A 63 -1.29 -7.83 28.01
CA LEU A 63 -2.27 -8.68 28.67
C LEU A 63 -2.79 -7.95 29.91
N SER A 64 -4.09 -7.97 30.09
CA SER A 64 -4.78 -7.53 31.29
C SER A 64 -5.51 -8.68 31.96
N THR A 65 -5.97 -8.49 33.21
CA THR A 65 -6.79 -9.47 33.90
C THR A 65 -8.26 -9.17 33.64
N GLY A 66 -8.97 -10.13 33.06
CA GLY A 66 -10.42 -10.05 32.88
C GLY A 66 -11.19 -10.17 34.20
N SER A 67 -12.51 -9.92 34.14
CA SER A 67 -13.41 -9.92 35.31
C SER A 67 -13.46 -11.24 36.06
N ARG A 68 -13.05 -12.34 35.46
CA ARG A 68 -12.97 -13.68 36.04
C ARG A 68 -11.56 -14.16 36.38
N GLY A 69 -10.57 -13.22 36.38
CA GLY A 69 -9.17 -13.52 36.60
C GLY A 69 -8.42 -14.13 35.42
N GLN A 70 -9.07 -14.34 34.27
CA GLN A 70 -8.42 -14.85 33.07
C GLN A 70 -7.55 -13.78 32.39
N PRO A 71 -6.45 -14.17 31.71
CA PRO A 71 -5.69 -13.22 30.89
C PRO A 71 -6.49 -12.79 29.65
N VAL A 72 -6.53 -11.48 29.39
CA VAL A 72 -7.22 -10.88 28.25
C VAL A 72 -6.20 -10.07 27.45
N ALA A 73 -6.12 -10.33 26.14
CA ALA A 73 -5.26 -9.57 25.25
C ALA A 73 -5.76 -8.13 25.08
N ASN A 74 -4.82 -7.20 24.94
CA ASN A 74 -5.17 -5.80 24.69
C ASN A 74 -6.02 -5.67 23.42
N PRO A 75 -7.22 -5.06 23.48
CA PRO A 75 -8.10 -4.87 22.31
C PRO A 75 -7.43 -4.18 21.14
N LEU A 76 -6.49 -3.26 21.37
CA LEU A 76 -5.73 -2.57 20.31
C LEU A 76 -5.02 -3.53 19.35
N ILE A 77 -4.63 -4.72 19.82
CA ILE A 77 -3.98 -5.72 18.96
C ILE A 77 -4.92 -6.16 17.84
N ARG A 78 -6.21 -6.32 18.14
CA ARG A 78 -7.23 -6.69 17.16
C ARG A 78 -7.49 -5.54 16.20
N GLU A 79 -7.62 -4.32 16.72
CA GLU A 79 -7.88 -3.11 15.92
C GLU A 79 -6.72 -2.84 14.95
N ILE A 80 -5.48 -2.93 15.42
CA ILE A 80 -4.29 -2.77 14.57
C ILE A 80 -4.28 -3.80 13.42
N ARG A 81 -4.66 -5.05 13.69
CA ARG A 81 -4.76 -6.08 12.64
C ARG A 81 -5.85 -5.74 11.63
N GLY A 82 -6.99 -5.27 12.09
CA GLY A 82 -8.09 -4.81 11.22
C GLY A 82 -7.66 -3.67 10.32
N HIS A 83 -7.03 -2.64 10.87
CA HIS A 83 -6.55 -1.47 10.11
C HIS A 83 -5.45 -1.84 9.11
N ARG A 84 -4.51 -2.71 9.48
CA ARG A 84 -3.50 -3.21 8.53
C ARG A 84 -4.13 -3.95 7.35
N LEU A 85 -5.16 -4.74 7.61
CA LEU A 85 -5.89 -5.45 6.57
C LEU A 85 -6.68 -4.48 5.67
N ALA A 86 -7.34 -3.47 6.25
CA ALA A 86 -8.03 -2.42 5.51
C ALA A 86 -7.07 -1.63 4.63
N LEU A 87 -5.95 -1.15 5.18
CA LEU A 87 -4.90 -0.45 4.42
C LEU A 87 -4.37 -1.31 3.26
N SER A 88 -4.09 -2.59 3.52
CA SER A 88 -3.63 -3.51 2.47
C SER A 88 -4.64 -3.66 1.34
N ARG A 89 -5.95 -3.67 1.65
CA ARG A 89 -7.02 -3.74 0.64
C ARG A 89 -7.09 -2.46 -0.19
N VAL A 90 -7.05 -1.29 0.44
CA VAL A 90 -7.08 0.00 -0.25
C VAL A 90 -5.87 0.14 -1.16
N LEU A 91 -4.66 -0.15 -0.68
CA LEU A 91 -3.43 -0.10 -1.48
C LEU A 91 -3.48 -1.08 -2.67
N ARG A 92 -4.11 -2.23 -2.52
CA ARG A 92 -4.32 -3.17 -3.62
C ARG A 92 -5.28 -2.62 -4.67
N GLN A 93 -6.36 -1.97 -4.25
CA GLN A 93 -7.29 -1.29 -5.17
C GLN A 93 -6.59 -0.17 -5.94
N LEU A 94 -5.71 0.58 -5.30
CA LEU A 94 -4.88 1.59 -5.96
C LEU A 94 -3.83 0.99 -6.92
N GLY A 95 -3.65 -0.33 -6.93
CA GLY A 95 -2.61 -0.98 -7.74
C GLY A 95 -1.19 -0.61 -7.31
N ALA A 96 -1.01 -0.16 -6.07
CA ALA A 96 0.29 0.10 -5.46
C ALA A 96 1.08 -1.18 -5.17
N THR A 97 0.41 -2.34 -5.17
CA THR A 97 1.04 -3.67 -5.24
C THR A 97 1.02 -4.14 -6.68
N ARG A 98 2.13 -4.66 -7.18
CA ARG A 98 2.28 -5.12 -8.57
C ARG A 98 1.05 -5.90 -9.02
N PRO A 99 0.33 -5.47 -10.09
CA PRO A 99 -0.69 -6.30 -10.72
C PRO A 99 -0.01 -7.53 -11.32
N GLY A 100 -0.62 -8.71 -11.16
CA GLY A 100 -0.24 -9.91 -11.89
C GLY A 100 -0.42 -9.69 -13.40
N GLU A 101 0.26 -10.49 -14.22
CA GLU A 101 0.24 -10.37 -15.69
C GLU A 101 -1.18 -10.44 -16.30
N ASP A 102 -2.10 -11.09 -15.61
CA ASP A 102 -3.51 -11.27 -16.04
C ASP A 102 -4.41 -10.02 -15.83
N GLU A 103 -3.93 -9.01 -15.10
CA GLU A 103 -4.70 -7.79 -14.83
C GLU A 103 -4.45 -6.66 -15.86
N GLN A 104 -3.55 -6.85 -16.80
CA GLN A 104 -3.15 -5.80 -17.75
C GLN A 104 -4.27 -5.30 -18.65
N GLU A 105 -5.25 -6.16 -18.96
CA GLU A 105 -6.40 -5.80 -19.81
C GLU A 105 -7.46 -4.97 -19.09
N ARG A 106 -7.44 -4.97 -17.74
CA ARG A 106 -8.43 -4.28 -16.89
C ARG A 106 -7.93 -2.96 -16.32
N LEU A 107 -6.71 -2.56 -16.67
CA LEU A 107 -6.11 -1.34 -16.15
C LEU A 107 -6.80 -0.09 -16.72
N THR A 108 -7.14 0.86 -15.84
CA THR A 108 -7.56 2.21 -16.25
C THR A 108 -6.44 2.92 -17.01
N PRO A 109 -6.74 3.98 -17.79
CA PRO A 109 -5.71 4.78 -18.46
C PRO A 109 -4.60 5.26 -17.50
N SER A 110 -4.95 5.68 -16.31
CA SER A 110 -4.02 6.10 -15.24
C SER A 110 -3.11 4.93 -14.80
N GLN A 111 -3.66 3.75 -14.58
CA GLN A 111 -2.90 2.56 -14.22
C GLN A 111 -1.95 2.10 -15.35
N ARG A 112 -2.33 2.28 -16.62
CA ARG A 112 -1.45 2.02 -17.78
C ARG A 112 -0.30 3.01 -17.83
N GLY A 113 -0.55 4.29 -17.57
CA GLY A 113 0.49 5.32 -17.44
C GLY A 113 1.49 5.01 -16.35
N ARG A 114 1.00 4.57 -15.20
CA ARG A 114 1.77 4.09 -14.03
C ARG A 114 2.70 2.94 -14.40
N LYS A 115 2.20 1.94 -15.09
CA LYS A 115 2.99 0.79 -15.55
C LYS A 115 4.07 1.21 -16.55
N ALA A 116 3.75 2.08 -17.49
CA ALA A 116 4.71 2.60 -18.47
C ALA A 116 5.81 3.45 -17.80
N ALA A 117 5.49 4.20 -16.75
CA ALA A 117 6.47 4.94 -15.95
C ALA A 117 7.39 3.99 -15.18
N MET A 118 6.86 2.95 -14.54
CA MET A 118 7.67 1.92 -13.85
C MET A 118 8.65 1.22 -14.80
N VAL A 119 8.20 0.84 -16.00
CA VAL A 119 9.06 0.21 -17.00
C VAL A 119 10.18 1.14 -17.45
N ARG A 120 9.90 2.44 -17.62
CA ARG A 120 10.91 3.44 -17.97
C ARG A 120 11.95 3.68 -16.86
N HIS A 121 11.51 3.69 -15.59
CA HIS A 121 12.39 3.96 -14.44
C HIS A 121 13.21 2.74 -13.98
N HIS A 122 12.67 1.53 -14.13
CA HIS A 122 13.34 0.30 -13.67
C HIS A 122 13.97 -0.53 -14.80
N GLY A 123 13.82 -0.10 -16.05
CA GLY A 123 14.45 -0.72 -17.24
C GLY A 123 14.05 -2.18 -17.45
N ALA A 124 14.63 -2.79 -18.49
CA ALA A 124 14.42 -4.19 -18.88
C ALA A 124 14.84 -5.23 -17.81
N ARG A 125 15.38 -4.78 -16.67
CA ARG A 125 15.81 -5.67 -15.58
C ARG A 125 14.65 -6.39 -14.89
N ALA A 126 13.42 -5.84 -14.98
CA ALA A 126 12.22 -6.47 -14.45
C ALA A 126 11.66 -7.58 -15.36
N LEU A 127 12.15 -7.70 -16.58
CA LEU A 127 11.72 -8.69 -17.57
C LEU A 127 12.73 -9.82 -17.80
N ALA A 128 13.84 -9.85 -17.06
CA ALA A 128 14.77 -10.96 -17.13
C ALA A 128 14.08 -12.23 -16.60
N PRO A 129 14.06 -13.33 -17.37
CA PRO A 129 13.50 -14.59 -16.89
C PRO A 129 14.24 -15.02 -15.62
N VAL A 130 13.47 -15.32 -14.58
CA VAL A 130 14.01 -15.88 -13.33
C VAL A 130 14.64 -17.21 -13.68
N ARG A 131 15.98 -17.31 -13.60
CA ARG A 131 16.66 -18.59 -13.76
C ARG A 131 16.15 -19.51 -12.64
N PRO A 132 15.64 -20.72 -12.97
CA PRO A 132 15.23 -21.66 -11.94
C PRO A 132 16.43 -21.96 -11.04
N MET A 133 16.22 -21.85 -9.72
CA MET A 133 17.26 -22.02 -8.70
C MET A 133 17.68 -23.48 -8.55
N TRP A 134 17.12 -24.39 -9.35
CA TRP A 134 17.41 -25.80 -9.34
C TRP A 134 17.86 -26.26 -10.73
N PRO A 135 19.02 -26.93 -10.87
CA PRO A 135 19.41 -27.52 -12.14
C PRO A 135 18.41 -28.64 -12.52
N PRO A 136 18.08 -28.79 -13.81
CA PRO A 136 17.26 -29.90 -14.25
C PRO A 136 17.94 -31.22 -13.84
N ARG A 137 17.15 -32.17 -13.32
CA ARG A 137 17.64 -33.50 -13.01
C ARG A 137 18.16 -34.15 -14.29
N GLU A 138 19.42 -34.54 -14.29
CA GLU A 138 19.96 -35.42 -15.34
C GLU A 138 19.20 -36.75 -15.27
N GLY A 139 18.33 -37.02 -16.25
CA GLY A 139 17.62 -38.30 -16.32
C GLY A 139 16.41 -38.40 -17.23
N ASP A 140 15.91 -37.32 -17.83
CA ASP A 140 14.78 -37.41 -18.77
C ASP A 140 15.21 -37.23 -20.24
N ALA A 141 16.22 -37.97 -20.66
CA ALA A 141 16.53 -38.18 -22.06
C ALA A 141 16.56 -39.69 -22.35
N SER A 142 15.36 -40.22 -22.63
CA SER A 142 15.19 -41.50 -23.36
C SER A 142 13.86 -41.55 -24.04
#